data_04a54700cb28180e042cd942ee4652dd
#
_entry.id   04a54700cb28180e042cd942ee4652dd
#
_cell.length_a   1.000
_cell.length_b   1.000
_cell.length_c   1.000
_cell.angle_alpha   90.00
_cell.angle_beta   90.00
_cell.angle_gamma   90.00
#
_symmetry.space_group_name_H-M   'P 1'
#
loop_
_entity.id
_entity.type
_entity.pdbx_description
1 polymer ?
#
loop_
_entity_poly.entity_id
_entity_poly.type
_entity_poly.pdbx_seq_one_letter_code
_entity_poly.pdbx_strand_id
1 'polypeptide(L)'
;MPNDRESRRVAQEVVVEAITTHTVWLHRASSAQVNRMVAEFDELAGELASKLAERLDNLAPAELAAFSRGRYTTDRLKGLRNLIDQWAESLATAVTAENAKSLEELAGYEAGFARSLVADAVTGAVAAAPAAAAVYESAMQQPVLGQMVEDMFEEVPRRTRSIVYSQIRQGISNGQTNQQIIRALRGTKALKYKDGALNWTRNEIDNLVRTSRGHVSNVAYENTYEALGVEEVVDVATIDFRVTKYCAGIDGRRHKVGTAHPRPPYHYRCRTVQAPSFGANIMGQRPYVKAFKPVSQIPKDQRPDDMIGQVSASTKWPQWFARQPASLQREWLGPTRYELYKKGGYKIERFSDPLGGELTIAELRARDRETFERLFAEAS
;
A
#
# COMPACT_ATOMS: atom_id res chain seq x y z
N MET A 1 26.34 -7.78 22.89
CA MET A 1 26.50 -7.94 21.42
C MET A 1 27.58 -8.98 21.18
N PRO A 2 27.38 -9.96 20.28
CA PRO A 2 28.42 -10.93 19.97
C PRO A 2 29.64 -10.16 19.37
N ASN A 3 30.79 -10.33 19.98
CA ASN A 3 32.02 -9.67 19.56
C ASN A 3 32.73 -10.37 18.39
N ASP A 4 32.29 -11.58 18.04
CA ASP A 4 32.86 -12.36 16.97
C ASP A 4 32.15 -12.11 15.62
N ARG A 5 32.95 -11.96 14.57
CA ARG A 5 32.45 -11.76 13.19
C ARG A 5 31.53 -12.88 12.71
N GLU A 6 31.76 -14.10 13.14
CA GLU A 6 30.97 -15.27 12.73
C GLU A 6 29.61 -15.31 13.43
N SER A 7 29.55 -15.00 14.73
CA SER A 7 28.31 -14.88 15.49
C SER A 7 27.41 -13.75 14.97
N ARG A 8 27.99 -12.59 14.60
CA ARG A 8 27.26 -11.48 13.96
C ARG A 8 26.76 -11.84 12.57
N ARG A 9 27.47 -12.68 11.84
CA ARG A 9 27.10 -13.14 10.51
C ARG A 9 25.86 -14.05 10.55
N VAL A 10 25.86 -15.04 11.44
CA VAL A 10 24.73 -15.96 11.68
C VAL A 10 23.50 -15.20 12.14
N ALA A 11 23.67 -14.24 13.06
CA ALA A 11 22.60 -13.38 13.52
C ALA A 11 21.90 -12.60 12.38
N GLN A 12 22.67 -12.05 11.44
CA GLN A 12 22.12 -11.28 10.33
C GLN A 12 21.40 -12.15 9.29
N GLU A 13 21.81 -13.40 9.11
CA GLU A 13 21.13 -14.38 8.24
C GLU A 13 19.69 -14.64 8.71
N VAL A 14 19.57 -14.98 9.98
CA VAL A 14 18.29 -15.30 10.61
C VAL A 14 17.33 -14.12 10.52
N VAL A 15 17.82 -12.91 10.74
CA VAL A 15 17.00 -11.69 10.76
C VAL A 15 16.39 -11.37 9.39
N VAL A 16 17.16 -11.39 8.30
CA VAL A 16 16.62 -11.01 6.97
C VAL A 16 15.66 -12.07 6.45
N GLU A 17 15.94 -13.35 6.66
CA GLU A 17 15.04 -14.43 6.26
C GLU A 17 13.73 -14.38 7.06
N ALA A 18 13.80 -14.20 8.38
CA ALA A 18 12.64 -14.11 9.25
C ALA A 18 11.75 -12.90 8.89
N ILE A 19 12.33 -11.70 8.72
CA ILE A 19 11.54 -10.50 8.42
C ILE A 19 10.93 -10.56 7.01
N THR A 20 11.61 -11.12 6.02
CA THR A 20 11.04 -11.27 4.68
C THR A 20 9.90 -12.30 4.64
N THR A 21 10.03 -13.39 5.39
CA THR A 21 8.95 -14.38 5.56
C THR A 21 7.76 -13.77 6.29
N HIS A 22 8.02 -13.03 7.36
CA HIS A 22 6.99 -12.32 8.13
C HIS A 22 6.25 -11.27 7.28
N THR A 23 6.96 -10.54 6.42
CA THR A 23 6.34 -9.58 5.48
C THR A 23 5.30 -10.26 4.59
N VAL A 24 5.54 -11.49 4.12
CA VAL A 24 4.54 -12.27 3.36
C VAL A 24 3.30 -12.58 4.21
N TRP A 25 3.50 -12.94 5.49
CA TRP A 25 2.40 -13.17 6.42
C TRP A 25 1.60 -11.86 6.66
N LEU A 26 2.26 -10.74 6.93
CA LEU A 26 1.63 -9.43 7.13
C LEU A 26 0.76 -9.03 5.93
N HIS A 27 1.22 -9.30 4.72
CA HIS A 27 0.43 -9.04 3.50
C HIS A 27 -0.82 -9.92 3.40
N ARG A 28 -0.74 -11.19 3.83
CA ARG A 28 -1.93 -12.08 3.88
C ARG A 28 -2.91 -11.61 4.96
N ALA A 29 -2.42 -11.27 6.14
CA ALA A 29 -3.23 -10.72 7.22
C ALA A 29 -3.90 -9.38 6.81
N SER A 30 -3.16 -8.50 6.14
CA SER A 30 -3.71 -7.26 5.57
C SER A 30 -4.79 -7.54 4.52
N SER A 31 -4.63 -8.58 3.70
CA SER A 31 -5.66 -8.96 2.72
C SER A 31 -6.93 -9.47 3.39
N ALA A 32 -6.82 -10.19 4.50
CA ALA A 32 -7.98 -10.63 5.29
C ALA A 32 -8.72 -9.43 5.89
N GLN A 33 -8.00 -8.45 6.43
CA GLN A 33 -8.57 -7.21 6.96
C GLN A 33 -9.28 -6.40 5.87
N VAL A 34 -8.63 -6.20 4.73
CA VAL A 34 -9.25 -5.55 3.55
C VAL A 34 -10.56 -6.23 3.16
N ASN A 35 -10.55 -7.57 3.08
CA ASN A 35 -11.75 -8.31 2.68
C ASN A 35 -12.90 -8.13 3.69
N ARG A 36 -12.61 -8.08 4.99
CA ARG A 36 -13.64 -7.80 6.01
C ARG A 36 -14.23 -6.40 5.84
N MET A 37 -13.39 -5.37 5.77
CA MET A 37 -13.85 -3.99 5.63
C MET A 37 -14.56 -3.72 4.31
N VAL A 38 -14.11 -4.34 3.21
CA VAL A 38 -14.80 -4.24 1.92
C VAL A 38 -16.14 -4.98 1.95
N ALA A 39 -16.25 -6.12 2.63
CA ALA A 39 -17.52 -6.83 2.78
C ALA A 39 -18.55 -6.00 3.57
N GLU A 40 -18.15 -5.39 4.68
CA GLU A 40 -18.98 -4.47 5.45
C GLU A 40 -19.43 -3.24 4.63
N PHE A 41 -18.49 -2.65 3.89
CA PHE A 41 -18.81 -1.58 2.94
C PHE A 41 -19.82 -2.03 1.88
N ASP A 42 -19.67 -3.23 1.32
CA ASP A 42 -20.57 -3.77 0.28
C ASP A 42 -21.99 -4.02 0.81
N GLU A 43 -22.13 -4.37 2.08
CA GLU A 43 -23.40 -4.47 2.78
C GLU A 43 -24.08 -3.10 2.91
N LEU A 44 -23.36 -2.11 3.47
CA LEU A 44 -23.82 -0.73 3.58
C LEU A 44 -24.19 -0.13 2.21
N ALA A 45 -23.37 -0.38 1.17
CA ALA A 45 -23.64 0.07 -0.19
C ALA A 45 -24.88 -0.61 -0.80
N GLY A 46 -25.14 -1.87 -0.44
CA GLY A 46 -26.33 -2.61 -0.82
C GLY A 46 -27.61 -2.02 -0.22
N GLU A 47 -27.59 -1.71 1.06
CA GLU A 47 -28.69 -1.05 1.75
C GLU A 47 -28.98 0.34 1.17
N LEU A 48 -27.91 1.14 0.96
CA LEU A 48 -28.06 2.45 0.33
C LEU A 48 -28.71 2.33 -1.05
N ALA A 49 -28.23 1.42 -1.89
CA ALA A 49 -28.76 1.22 -3.24
C ALA A 49 -30.27 0.90 -3.24
N SER A 50 -30.72 0.03 -2.31
CA SER A 50 -32.13 -0.33 -2.17
C SER A 50 -32.98 0.86 -1.72
N LYS A 51 -32.55 1.58 -0.70
CA LYS A 51 -33.24 2.77 -0.18
C LYS A 51 -33.23 3.94 -1.18
N LEU A 52 -32.16 4.09 -1.96
CA LEU A 52 -32.08 5.09 -3.03
C LEU A 52 -33.05 4.78 -4.16
N ALA A 53 -33.16 3.52 -4.60
CA ALA A 53 -34.11 3.12 -5.65
C ALA A 53 -35.53 3.51 -5.25
N GLU A 54 -35.98 3.11 -4.05
CA GLU A 54 -37.30 3.45 -3.53
C GLU A 54 -37.51 4.98 -3.47
N ARG A 55 -36.54 5.73 -2.95
CA ARG A 55 -36.69 7.19 -2.81
C ARG A 55 -36.71 7.90 -4.15
N LEU A 56 -35.86 7.50 -5.10
CA LEU A 56 -35.85 8.11 -6.44
C LEU A 56 -37.12 7.82 -7.24
N ASP A 57 -37.69 6.62 -7.11
CA ASP A 57 -38.96 6.25 -7.78
C ASP A 57 -40.15 7.06 -7.27
N ASN A 58 -40.07 7.56 -6.05
CA ASN A 58 -41.11 8.39 -5.41
C ASN A 58 -40.95 9.90 -5.69
N LEU A 59 -39.95 10.34 -6.44
CA LEU A 59 -39.74 11.76 -6.79
C LEU A 59 -40.45 12.12 -8.10
N ALA A 60 -41.11 13.28 -8.09
CA ALA A 60 -41.65 13.87 -9.31
C ALA A 60 -40.50 14.37 -10.23
N PRO A 61 -40.75 14.48 -11.57
CA PRO A 61 -39.73 15.00 -12.51
C PRO A 61 -39.13 16.37 -12.11
N ALA A 62 -39.96 17.27 -11.56
CA ALA A 62 -39.52 18.57 -11.05
C ALA A 62 -38.58 18.46 -9.83
N GLU A 63 -38.80 17.46 -8.97
CA GLU A 63 -37.94 17.18 -7.83
C GLU A 63 -36.62 16.56 -8.25
N LEU A 64 -36.60 15.64 -9.23
CA LEU A 64 -35.38 15.11 -9.82
C LEU A 64 -34.56 16.24 -10.44
N ALA A 65 -35.17 17.14 -11.19
CA ALA A 65 -34.51 18.31 -11.77
C ALA A 65 -33.99 19.29 -10.68
N ALA A 66 -34.67 19.42 -9.53
CA ALA A 66 -34.22 20.21 -8.40
C ALA A 66 -33.00 19.57 -7.72
N PHE A 67 -33.03 18.24 -7.53
CA PHE A 67 -31.91 17.47 -6.94
C PHE A 67 -30.63 17.57 -7.79
N SER A 68 -30.75 17.47 -9.12
CA SER A 68 -29.60 17.58 -10.02
C SER A 68 -28.89 18.93 -9.91
N ARG A 69 -29.64 19.98 -9.54
CA ARG A 69 -29.13 21.35 -9.31
C ARG A 69 -28.73 21.62 -7.85
N GLY A 70 -28.73 20.61 -6.99
CA GLY A 70 -28.39 20.75 -5.57
C GLY A 70 -29.47 21.47 -4.73
N ARG A 71 -30.73 21.51 -5.18
CA ARG A 71 -31.83 22.15 -4.49
C ARG A 71 -32.67 21.09 -3.77
N TYR A 72 -32.86 21.26 -2.45
CA TYR A 72 -33.58 20.31 -1.57
C TYR A 72 -34.80 21.01 -0.93
N THR A 73 -35.75 21.39 -1.77
CA THR A 73 -36.87 22.27 -1.40
C THR A 73 -38.06 21.53 -0.82
N THR A 74 -38.26 20.26 -1.14
CA THR A 74 -39.36 19.44 -0.61
C THR A 74 -38.89 18.51 0.49
N ASP A 75 -39.82 18.01 1.32
CA ASP A 75 -39.48 17.07 2.39
C ASP A 75 -38.96 15.72 1.84
N ARG A 76 -39.44 15.30 0.65
CA ARG A 76 -38.89 14.12 -0.03
C ARG A 76 -37.43 14.32 -0.43
N LEU A 77 -37.06 15.48 -0.96
CA LEU A 77 -35.69 15.83 -1.30
C LEU A 77 -34.78 15.97 -0.07
N LYS A 78 -35.30 16.56 1.00
CA LYS A 78 -34.58 16.61 2.30
C LYS A 78 -34.38 15.19 2.85
N GLY A 79 -35.44 14.34 2.78
CA GLY A 79 -35.34 12.93 3.19
C GLY A 79 -34.32 12.13 2.39
N LEU A 80 -34.22 12.34 1.08
CA LEU A 80 -33.22 11.72 0.24
C LEU A 80 -31.79 12.19 0.61
N ARG A 81 -31.61 13.50 0.84
CA ARG A 81 -30.36 14.06 1.32
C ARG A 81 -29.95 13.44 2.65
N ASN A 82 -30.85 13.44 3.63
CA ASN A 82 -30.58 12.88 4.97
C ASN A 82 -30.23 11.39 4.91
N LEU A 83 -30.85 10.62 4.02
CA LEU A 83 -30.50 9.22 3.81
C LEU A 83 -29.02 9.05 3.39
N ILE A 84 -28.55 9.85 2.41
CA ILE A 84 -27.18 9.78 1.93
C ILE A 84 -26.20 10.25 3.02
N ASP A 85 -26.54 11.31 3.75
CA ASP A 85 -25.71 11.88 4.80
C ASP A 85 -25.55 10.90 5.98
N GLN A 86 -26.65 10.32 6.48
CA GLN A 86 -26.65 9.31 7.55
C GLN A 86 -25.90 8.03 7.14
N TRP A 87 -26.06 7.61 5.89
CA TRP A 87 -25.31 6.48 5.38
C TRP A 87 -23.78 6.76 5.37
N ALA A 88 -23.37 7.96 4.99
CA ALA A 88 -21.95 8.34 5.02
C ALA A 88 -21.40 8.38 6.46
N GLU A 89 -22.21 8.78 7.45
CA GLU A 89 -21.86 8.71 8.87
C GLU A 89 -21.70 7.25 9.35
N SER A 90 -22.61 6.36 8.94
CA SER A 90 -22.50 4.93 9.24
C SER A 90 -21.21 4.33 8.64
N LEU A 91 -20.89 4.70 7.40
CA LEU A 91 -19.63 4.30 6.76
C LEU A 91 -18.41 4.82 7.53
N ALA A 92 -18.43 6.08 7.98
CA ALA A 92 -17.35 6.65 8.79
C ALA A 92 -17.12 5.83 10.06
N THR A 93 -18.19 5.54 10.80
CA THR A 93 -18.10 4.75 12.04
C THR A 93 -17.55 3.35 11.79
N ALA A 94 -18.06 2.64 10.79
CA ALA A 94 -17.63 1.28 10.46
C ALA A 94 -16.14 1.24 10.09
N VAL A 95 -15.72 2.10 9.17
CA VAL A 95 -14.33 2.11 8.67
C VAL A 95 -13.33 2.52 9.75
N THR A 96 -13.66 3.52 10.59
CA THR A 96 -12.75 4.03 11.63
C THR A 96 -12.62 3.03 12.79
N ALA A 97 -13.74 2.51 13.32
CA ALA A 97 -13.71 1.63 14.48
C ALA A 97 -12.99 0.28 14.20
N GLU A 98 -13.33 -0.36 13.07
CA GLU A 98 -12.70 -1.63 12.68
C GLU A 98 -11.19 -1.46 12.41
N ASN A 99 -10.79 -0.33 11.78
CA ASN A 99 -9.39 -0.05 11.52
C ASN A 99 -8.62 0.17 12.82
N ALA A 100 -9.10 1.01 13.74
CA ALA A 100 -8.42 1.33 15.00
C ALA A 100 -8.15 0.06 15.82
N LYS A 101 -9.17 -0.78 16.02
CA LYS A 101 -9.03 -2.07 16.72
C LYS A 101 -7.98 -2.96 16.07
N SER A 102 -8.03 -3.11 14.76
CA SER A 102 -7.09 -3.95 14.01
C SER A 102 -5.64 -3.44 14.07
N LEU A 103 -5.43 -2.12 14.13
CA LEU A 103 -4.10 -1.51 14.22
C LEU A 103 -3.51 -1.62 15.62
N GLU A 104 -4.31 -1.50 16.69
CA GLU A 104 -3.86 -1.68 18.07
C GLU A 104 -3.42 -3.13 18.34
N GLU A 105 -4.23 -4.12 17.89
CA GLU A 105 -3.86 -5.54 17.97
C GLU A 105 -2.56 -5.81 17.19
N LEU A 106 -2.40 -5.22 16.01
CA LEU A 106 -1.20 -5.36 15.19
C LEU A 106 0.03 -4.77 15.87
N ALA A 107 -0.09 -3.60 16.51
CA ALA A 107 1.02 -2.92 17.18
C ALA A 107 1.70 -3.83 18.23
N GLY A 108 0.91 -4.50 19.07
CA GLY A 108 1.43 -5.43 20.05
C GLY A 108 2.08 -6.68 19.44
N TYR A 109 1.44 -7.22 18.40
CA TYR A 109 1.97 -8.39 17.70
C TYR A 109 3.32 -8.09 17.04
N GLU A 110 3.43 -6.99 16.32
CA GLU A 110 4.63 -6.59 15.59
C GLU A 110 5.78 -6.18 16.54
N ALA A 111 5.49 -5.54 17.65
CA ALA A 111 6.50 -5.27 18.70
C ALA A 111 7.05 -6.56 19.29
N GLY A 112 6.19 -7.54 19.57
CA GLY A 112 6.59 -8.88 20.01
C GLY A 112 7.46 -9.62 19.00
N PHE A 113 7.07 -9.56 17.72
CA PHE A 113 7.85 -10.12 16.62
C PHE A 113 9.23 -9.46 16.49
N ALA A 114 9.30 -8.11 16.49
CA ALA A 114 10.56 -7.39 16.41
C ALA A 114 11.50 -7.73 17.59
N ARG A 115 10.96 -7.88 18.80
CA ARG A 115 11.72 -8.35 19.97
C ARG A 115 12.28 -9.74 19.74
N SER A 116 11.46 -10.69 19.31
CA SER A 116 11.91 -12.05 19.04
C SER A 116 13.01 -12.08 18.00
N LEU A 117 12.87 -11.31 16.93
CA LEU A 117 13.85 -11.18 15.86
C LEU A 117 15.23 -10.71 16.37
N VAL A 118 15.26 -9.75 17.32
CA VAL A 118 16.49 -9.29 17.95
C VAL A 118 17.01 -10.34 18.93
N ALA A 119 16.15 -10.96 19.73
CA ALA A 119 16.53 -11.99 20.72
C ALA A 119 17.19 -13.21 20.05
N ASP A 120 16.68 -13.64 18.90
CA ASP A 120 17.26 -14.75 18.13
C ASP A 120 18.62 -14.40 17.50
N ALA A 121 18.90 -13.10 17.35
CA ALA A 121 20.11 -12.59 16.71
C ALA A 121 21.24 -12.21 17.68
N VAL A 122 20.96 -12.13 18.98
CA VAL A 122 21.97 -11.72 19.98
C VAL A 122 22.06 -12.74 21.13
N THR A 123 23.24 -12.86 21.73
CA THR A 123 23.46 -13.69 22.91
C THR A 123 23.16 -12.88 24.18
N GLY A 124 22.33 -13.39 25.05
CA GLY A 124 21.99 -12.80 26.35
C GLY A 124 20.52 -12.41 26.49
N ALA A 125 20.16 -11.90 27.66
CA ALA A 125 18.80 -11.44 27.93
C ALA A 125 18.46 -10.16 27.15
N VAL A 126 17.30 -10.17 26.52
CA VAL A 126 16.76 -9.02 25.76
C VAL A 126 15.60 -8.40 26.56
N ALA A 127 15.55 -7.09 26.64
CA ALA A 127 14.48 -6.35 27.29
C ALA A 127 13.09 -6.71 26.74
N ALA A 128 12.04 -6.38 27.48
CA ALA A 128 10.67 -6.55 27.01
C ALA A 128 10.39 -5.65 25.80
N ALA A 129 9.48 -6.10 24.94
CA ALA A 129 8.97 -5.22 23.89
C ALA A 129 8.18 -4.04 24.50
N PRO A 130 8.10 -2.89 23.80
CA PRO A 130 7.21 -1.82 24.20
C PRO A 130 5.76 -2.29 24.28
N ALA A 131 4.95 -1.69 25.16
CA ALA A 131 3.54 -2.01 25.29
C ALA A 131 2.76 -1.69 24.00
N ALA A 132 1.79 -2.53 23.65
CA ALA A 132 0.98 -2.38 22.42
C ALA A 132 0.35 -0.98 22.31
N ALA A 133 -0.23 -0.48 23.40
CA ALA A 133 -0.85 0.85 23.44
C ALA A 133 0.15 1.98 23.15
N ALA A 134 1.37 1.90 23.72
CA ALA A 134 2.41 2.90 23.47
C ALA A 134 2.89 2.90 22.02
N VAL A 135 3.02 1.73 21.40
CA VAL A 135 3.38 1.59 19.98
C VAL A 135 2.26 2.13 19.09
N TYR A 136 1.01 1.78 19.39
CA TYR A 136 -0.16 2.28 18.65
C TYR A 136 -0.25 3.80 18.73
N GLU A 137 -0.15 4.39 19.93
CA GLU A 137 -0.15 5.83 20.13
C GLU A 137 1.00 6.51 19.36
N SER A 138 2.21 5.96 19.44
CA SER A 138 3.36 6.45 18.69
C SER A 138 3.10 6.43 17.18
N ALA A 139 2.47 5.39 16.65
CA ALA A 139 2.14 5.31 15.23
C ALA A 139 1.06 6.32 14.83
N MET A 140 0.05 6.54 15.66
CA MET A 140 -1.01 7.51 15.37
C MET A 140 -0.53 8.97 15.44
N GLN A 141 0.54 9.24 16.17
CA GLN A 141 1.18 10.58 16.26
C GLN A 141 2.21 10.85 15.16
N GLN A 142 2.52 9.86 14.32
CA GLN A 142 3.48 10.00 13.22
C GLN A 142 2.77 10.04 11.87
N PRO A 143 3.07 11.02 11.00
CA PRO A 143 2.48 11.07 9.67
C PRO A 143 3.04 9.95 8.78
N VAL A 144 2.18 9.40 7.95
CA VAL A 144 2.53 8.49 6.85
C VAL A 144 2.14 9.13 5.52
N LEU A 145 3.07 9.17 4.58
CA LEU A 145 2.87 9.83 3.28
C LEU A 145 2.40 11.31 3.42
N GLY A 146 2.82 11.98 4.49
CA GLY A 146 2.48 13.37 4.77
C GLY A 146 1.11 13.60 5.39
N GLN A 147 0.39 12.57 5.81
CA GLN A 147 -0.94 12.65 6.43
C GLN A 147 -1.00 11.82 7.71
N MET A 148 -1.86 12.20 8.65
CA MET A 148 -2.16 11.34 9.79
C MET A 148 -3.09 10.20 9.37
N VAL A 149 -2.94 9.03 9.99
CA VAL A 149 -3.76 7.85 9.64
C VAL A 149 -5.26 8.14 9.81
N GLU A 150 -5.64 8.83 10.88
CA GLU A 150 -7.04 9.21 11.14
C GLU A 150 -7.61 10.07 10.01
N ASP A 151 -6.90 11.12 9.60
CA ASP A 151 -7.32 12.02 8.51
C ASP A 151 -7.55 11.26 7.19
N MET A 152 -6.67 10.31 6.88
CA MET A 152 -6.80 9.47 5.68
C MET A 152 -8.11 8.67 5.68
N PHE A 153 -8.49 8.10 6.84
CA PHE A 153 -9.73 7.33 6.96
C PHE A 153 -10.97 8.20 7.02
N GLU A 154 -10.92 9.40 7.58
CA GLU A 154 -12.03 10.37 7.56
C GLU A 154 -12.35 10.88 6.15
N GLU A 155 -11.39 10.92 5.24
CA GLU A 155 -11.61 11.32 3.85
C GLU A 155 -12.48 10.32 3.07
N VAL A 156 -12.43 9.03 3.42
CA VAL A 156 -13.18 7.96 2.71
C VAL A 156 -14.68 8.21 2.68
N PRO A 157 -15.39 8.37 3.80
CA PRO A 157 -16.84 8.62 3.80
C PRO A 157 -17.19 9.95 3.14
N ARG A 158 -16.41 11.00 3.33
CA ARG A 158 -16.61 12.32 2.72
C ARG A 158 -16.58 12.24 1.19
N ARG A 159 -15.58 11.60 0.64
CA ARG A 159 -15.43 11.45 -0.81
C ARG A 159 -16.44 10.46 -1.38
N THR A 160 -16.73 9.37 -0.67
CA THR A 160 -17.77 8.40 -1.08
C THR A 160 -19.15 9.05 -1.16
N ARG A 161 -19.50 9.86 -0.16
CA ARG A 161 -20.72 10.69 -0.20
C ARG A 161 -20.77 11.59 -1.44
N SER A 162 -19.69 12.27 -1.75
CA SER A 162 -19.59 13.10 -2.95
C SER A 162 -19.79 12.29 -4.25
N ILE A 163 -19.23 11.08 -4.32
CA ILE A 163 -19.44 10.16 -5.45
C ILE A 163 -20.91 9.79 -5.60
N VAL A 164 -21.61 9.49 -4.51
CA VAL A 164 -23.06 9.16 -4.53
C VAL A 164 -23.85 10.33 -5.10
N TYR A 165 -23.67 11.53 -4.57
CA TYR A 165 -24.35 12.73 -5.08
C TYR A 165 -24.05 13.01 -6.55
N SER A 166 -22.78 12.92 -6.93
CA SER A 166 -22.34 13.17 -8.31
C SER A 166 -22.96 12.17 -9.28
N GLN A 167 -22.96 10.88 -8.93
CA GLN A 167 -23.51 9.83 -9.78
C GLN A 167 -25.02 9.99 -9.99
N ILE A 168 -25.77 10.31 -8.93
CA ILE A 168 -27.22 10.54 -9.03
C ILE A 168 -27.51 11.77 -9.90
N ARG A 169 -26.82 12.91 -9.66
CA ARG A 169 -27.01 14.13 -10.42
C ARG A 169 -26.68 13.94 -11.89
N GLN A 170 -25.56 13.28 -12.19
CA GLN A 170 -25.14 13.00 -13.56
C GLN A 170 -26.14 12.09 -14.27
N GLY A 171 -26.62 11.04 -13.60
CA GLY A 171 -27.61 10.14 -14.16
C GLY A 171 -28.93 10.84 -14.49
N ILE A 172 -29.42 11.68 -13.59
CA ILE A 172 -30.62 12.51 -13.84
C ILE A 172 -30.39 13.45 -15.03
N SER A 173 -29.26 14.14 -15.07
CA SER A 173 -28.92 15.07 -16.17
C SER A 173 -28.78 14.38 -17.52
N ASN A 174 -28.36 13.12 -17.53
CA ASN A 174 -28.22 12.29 -18.72
C ASN A 174 -29.52 11.56 -19.13
N GLY A 175 -30.64 11.78 -18.42
CA GLY A 175 -31.91 11.11 -18.67
C GLY A 175 -31.91 9.61 -18.38
N GLN A 176 -31.01 9.15 -17.52
CA GLN A 176 -30.96 7.74 -17.11
C GLN A 176 -32.15 7.37 -16.22
N THR A 177 -32.62 6.13 -16.33
CA THR A 177 -33.59 5.59 -15.40
C THR A 177 -32.98 5.41 -14.00
N ASN A 178 -33.82 5.40 -12.96
CA ASN A 178 -33.36 5.18 -11.59
C ASN A 178 -32.57 3.86 -11.45
N GLN A 179 -33.01 2.79 -12.14
CA GLN A 179 -32.28 1.52 -12.18
C GLN A 179 -30.88 1.65 -12.81
N GLN A 180 -30.75 2.44 -13.88
CA GLN A 180 -29.46 2.70 -14.51
C GLN A 180 -28.56 3.52 -13.58
N ILE A 181 -29.09 4.51 -12.87
CA ILE A 181 -28.36 5.30 -11.88
C ILE A 181 -27.84 4.40 -10.75
N ILE A 182 -28.69 3.56 -10.18
CA ILE A 182 -28.31 2.64 -9.10
C ILE A 182 -27.27 1.61 -9.57
N ARG A 183 -27.44 1.07 -10.77
CA ARG A 183 -26.45 0.16 -11.37
C ARG A 183 -25.11 0.84 -11.61
N ALA A 184 -25.10 2.05 -12.12
CA ALA A 184 -23.86 2.82 -12.35
C ALA A 184 -23.18 3.22 -11.04
N LEU A 185 -23.95 3.44 -9.96
CA LEU A 185 -23.43 3.71 -8.63
C LEU A 185 -22.79 2.46 -8.02
N ARG A 186 -23.54 1.38 -7.90
CA ARG A 186 -23.14 0.15 -7.19
C ARG A 186 -22.24 -0.76 -8.03
N GLY A 187 -22.51 -0.86 -9.33
CA GLY A 187 -21.97 -1.90 -10.21
C GLY A 187 -22.78 -3.20 -10.17
N THR A 188 -22.28 -4.22 -10.87
CA THR A 188 -22.92 -5.53 -11.02
C THR A 188 -22.24 -6.62 -10.20
N LYS A 189 -23.05 -7.55 -9.66
CA LYS A 189 -22.54 -8.70 -8.90
C LYS A 189 -21.63 -9.59 -9.76
N ALA A 190 -21.97 -9.73 -11.06
CA ALA A 190 -21.18 -10.52 -12.01
C ALA A 190 -19.73 -10.02 -12.14
N LEU A 191 -19.52 -8.70 -12.05
CA LEU A 191 -18.21 -8.06 -12.06
C LEU A 191 -17.69 -7.75 -10.65
N LYS A 192 -18.29 -8.35 -9.61
CA LYS A 192 -17.93 -8.10 -8.21
C LYS A 192 -17.93 -6.61 -7.88
N TYR A 193 -18.92 -5.90 -8.43
CA TYR A 193 -19.14 -4.46 -8.26
C TYR A 193 -17.98 -3.55 -8.71
N LYS A 194 -17.05 -4.06 -9.54
CA LYS A 194 -15.90 -3.27 -10.02
C LYS A 194 -16.26 -2.26 -11.12
N ASP A 195 -17.41 -2.41 -11.72
CA ASP A 195 -17.97 -1.55 -12.78
C ASP A 195 -18.85 -0.40 -12.24
N GLY A 196 -18.97 -0.27 -10.93
CA GLY A 196 -19.71 0.82 -10.28
C GLY A 196 -18.81 1.95 -9.79
N ALA A 197 -19.37 3.16 -9.66
CA ALA A 197 -18.68 4.33 -9.12
C ALA A 197 -18.13 4.11 -7.71
N LEU A 198 -18.82 3.33 -6.87
CA LEU A 198 -18.38 2.95 -5.53
C LEU A 198 -17.18 2.00 -5.50
N ASN A 199 -16.71 1.50 -6.65
CA ASN A 199 -15.46 0.75 -6.70
C ASN A 199 -14.23 1.58 -6.27
N TRP A 200 -14.31 2.91 -6.43
CA TRP A 200 -13.30 3.81 -5.89
C TRP A 200 -13.12 3.60 -4.38
N THR A 201 -14.22 3.56 -3.63
CA THR A 201 -14.19 3.37 -2.16
C THR A 201 -13.55 2.04 -1.76
N ARG A 202 -13.86 0.95 -2.47
CA ARG A 202 -13.22 -0.37 -2.23
C ARG A 202 -11.71 -0.32 -2.43
N ASN A 203 -11.28 0.34 -3.49
CA ASN A 203 -9.85 0.49 -3.79
C ASN A 203 -9.15 1.37 -2.74
N GLU A 204 -9.83 2.40 -2.25
CA GLU A 204 -9.29 3.29 -1.25
C GLU A 204 -9.18 2.61 0.11
N ILE A 205 -10.20 1.87 0.54
CA ILE A 205 -10.12 1.02 1.74
C ILE A 205 -8.92 0.06 1.64
N ASP A 206 -8.72 -0.61 0.50
CA ASP A 206 -7.57 -1.50 0.31
C ASP A 206 -6.23 -0.74 0.38
N ASN A 207 -6.15 0.47 -0.20
CA ASN A 207 -4.97 1.32 -0.11
C ASN A 207 -4.63 1.69 1.34
N LEU A 208 -5.62 2.22 2.05
CA LEU A 208 -5.44 2.77 3.39
C LEU A 208 -5.14 1.66 4.41
N VAL A 209 -5.89 0.56 4.39
CA VAL A 209 -5.66 -0.57 5.29
C VAL A 209 -4.24 -1.13 5.15
N ARG A 210 -3.78 -1.35 3.91
CA ARG A 210 -2.40 -1.87 3.72
C ARG A 210 -1.34 -0.86 4.13
N THR A 211 -1.58 0.41 3.89
CA THR A 211 -0.62 1.47 4.20
C THR A 211 -0.54 1.72 5.71
N SER A 212 -1.68 1.84 6.39
CA SER A 212 -1.71 2.03 7.84
C SER A 212 -1.15 0.83 8.61
N ARG A 213 -1.45 -0.40 8.18
CA ARG A 213 -0.85 -1.61 8.77
C ARG A 213 0.66 -1.66 8.56
N GLY A 214 1.14 -1.33 7.35
CA GLY A 214 2.58 -1.20 7.09
C GLY A 214 3.24 -0.11 7.94
N HIS A 215 2.56 1.01 8.16
CA HIS A 215 3.02 2.09 9.02
C HIS A 215 3.15 1.62 10.48
N VAL A 216 2.09 1.07 11.07
CA VAL A 216 2.10 0.56 12.45
C VAL A 216 3.18 -0.50 12.65
N SER A 217 3.35 -1.44 11.69
CA SER A 217 4.40 -2.45 11.78
C SER A 217 5.80 -1.83 11.79
N ASN A 218 6.08 -0.85 10.92
CA ASN A 218 7.40 -0.21 10.89
C ASN A 218 7.65 0.66 12.14
N VAL A 219 6.65 1.35 12.68
CA VAL A 219 6.77 2.07 13.96
C VAL A 219 7.01 1.09 15.11
N ALA A 220 6.32 -0.05 15.13
CA ALA A 220 6.56 -1.10 16.13
C ALA A 220 8.01 -1.62 16.07
N TYR A 221 8.52 -1.83 14.87
CA TYR A 221 9.92 -2.25 14.67
C TYR A 221 10.89 -1.20 15.19
N GLU A 222 10.74 0.05 14.77
CA GLU A 222 11.64 1.13 15.19
C GLU A 222 11.64 1.32 16.70
N ASN A 223 10.47 1.46 17.32
CA ASN A 223 10.35 1.63 18.78
C ASN A 223 10.98 0.46 19.54
N THR A 224 10.81 -0.76 19.01
CA THR A 224 11.39 -1.97 19.62
C THR A 224 12.91 -2.01 19.42
N TYR A 225 13.41 -1.69 18.24
CA TYR A 225 14.85 -1.66 17.97
C TYR A 225 15.55 -0.59 18.80
N GLU A 226 14.96 0.57 18.95
CA GLU A 226 15.47 1.63 19.81
C GLU A 226 15.52 1.20 21.28
N ALA A 227 14.43 0.63 21.81
CA ALA A 227 14.36 0.11 23.17
C ALA A 227 15.38 -1.03 23.45
N LEU A 228 15.74 -1.81 22.43
CA LEU A 228 16.72 -2.90 22.53
C LEU A 228 18.15 -2.47 22.18
N GLY A 229 18.40 -1.19 21.91
CA GLY A 229 19.73 -0.66 21.62
C GLY A 229 20.30 -1.13 20.28
N VAL A 230 19.47 -1.40 19.28
CA VAL A 230 19.92 -1.65 17.91
C VAL A 230 20.45 -0.34 17.33
N GLU A 231 21.68 -0.34 16.82
CA GLU A 231 22.34 0.86 16.33
C GLU A 231 21.93 1.25 14.90
N GLU A 232 21.63 0.26 14.07
CA GLU A 232 21.43 0.45 12.64
C GLU A 232 20.31 -0.45 12.10
N VAL A 233 19.55 0.07 11.13
CA VAL A 233 18.57 -0.67 10.35
C VAL A 233 18.91 -0.63 8.86
N VAL A 234 18.40 -1.59 8.10
CA VAL A 234 18.57 -1.70 6.66
C VAL A 234 17.21 -1.82 5.97
N ASP A 235 17.01 -1.06 4.89
CA ASP A 235 15.82 -1.18 4.04
C ASP A 235 15.82 -2.53 3.31
N VAL A 236 14.75 -3.29 3.44
CA VAL A 236 14.53 -4.59 2.79
C VAL A 236 13.28 -4.51 1.93
N ALA A 237 13.45 -4.36 0.62
CA ALA A 237 12.37 -4.34 -0.34
C ALA A 237 11.95 -5.77 -0.73
N THR A 238 10.70 -5.97 -1.18
CA THR A 238 10.30 -7.25 -1.76
C THR A 238 10.98 -7.48 -3.11
N ILE A 239 11.56 -8.65 -3.34
CA ILE A 239 12.15 -9.00 -4.64
C ILE A 239 11.05 -9.50 -5.58
N ASP A 240 10.40 -8.59 -6.31
CA ASP A 240 9.46 -8.90 -7.38
C ASP A 240 9.35 -7.75 -8.40
N PHE A 241 8.58 -7.95 -9.48
CA PHE A 241 8.32 -6.91 -10.48
C PHE A 241 7.14 -5.98 -10.12
N ARG A 242 6.57 -6.10 -8.93
CA ARG A 242 5.52 -5.22 -8.40
C ARG A 242 6.06 -4.14 -7.47
N VAL A 243 7.33 -4.20 -7.16
CA VAL A 243 8.04 -3.16 -6.38
C VAL A 243 8.12 -1.87 -7.18
N THR A 244 8.05 -0.73 -6.51
CA THR A 244 8.29 0.57 -7.16
C THR A 244 9.78 0.77 -7.45
N LYS A 245 10.10 1.65 -8.38
CA LYS A 245 11.50 1.96 -8.72
C LYS A 245 12.25 2.57 -7.54
N TYR A 246 11.55 3.33 -6.70
CA TYR A 246 12.10 3.87 -5.47
C TYR A 246 12.52 2.76 -4.49
N CYS A 247 11.57 1.88 -4.11
CA CYS A 247 11.87 0.80 -3.16
C CYS A 247 12.93 -0.17 -3.72
N ALA A 248 12.89 -0.45 -5.02
CA ALA A 248 13.92 -1.24 -5.69
C ALA A 248 15.31 -0.60 -5.60
N GLY A 249 15.39 0.72 -5.72
CA GLY A 249 16.65 1.48 -5.66
C GLY A 249 17.24 1.57 -4.26
N ILE A 250 16.39 1.69 -3.24
CA ILE A 250 16.87 1.84 -1.85
C ILE A 250 17.15 0.51 -1.15
N ASP A 251 16.84 -0.64 -1.75
CA ASP A 251 17.04 -1.96 -1.14
C ASP A 251 18.49 -2.16 -0.67
N GLY A 252 18.66 -2.38 0.63
CA GLY A 252 19.97 -2.47 1.30
C GLY A 252 20.55 -1.13 1.74
N ARG A 253 19.80 -0.02 1.72
CA ARG A 253 20.23 1.25 2.33
C ARG A 253 20.18 1.13 3.85
N ARG A 254 21.19 1.68 4.52
CA ARG A 254 21.32 1.62 5.98
C ARG A 254 20.99 2.98 6.60
N HIS A 255 20.41 2.93 7.81
CA HIS A 255 20.07 4.10 8.60
C HIS A 255 20.41 3.85 10.08
N LYS A 256 20.78 4.91 10.80
CA LYS A 256 20.99 4.85 12.25
C LYS A 256 19.65 4.95 12.97
N VAL A 257 19.40 4.05 13.91
CA VAL A 257 18.22 4.10 14.80
C VAL A 257 18.27 5.35 15.67
N GLY A 258 17.12 5.93 15.99
CA GLY A 258 17.01 7.15 16.79
C GLY A 258 17.42 8.45 16.04
N THR A 259 17.71 8.38 14.73
CA THR A 259 18.00 9.58 13.93
C THR A 259 16.92 9.81 12.87
N ALA A 260 16.75 11.07 12.44
CA ALA A 260 15.85 11.39 11.34
C ALA A 260 16.30 10.74 10.03
N HIS A 261 15.48 9.85 9.49
CA HIS A 261 15.69 9.21 8.19
C HIS A 261 14.35 8.83 7.56
N PRO A 262 14.29 8.59 6.24
CA PRO A 262 13.08 8.09 5.60
C PRO A 262 12.67 6.72 6.15
N ARG A 263 11.38 6.53 6.40
CA ARG A 263 10.79 5.30 6.94
C ARG A 263 9.69 4.76 6.04
N PRO A 264 9.57 3.44 5.86
CA PRO A 264 8.43 2.88 5.17
C PRO A 264 7.13 3.07 6.01
N PRO A 265 5.96 3.17 5.35
CA PRO A 265 5.70 3.06 3.92
C PRO A 265 6.15 4.28 3.09
N TYR A 266 6.83 4.04 1.98
CA TYR A 266 7.29 5.10 1.08
C TYR A 266 6.24 5.50 0.01
N HIS A 267 5.19 4.71 -0.12
CA HIS A 267 4.05 4.91 -1.03
C HIS A 267 2.89 4.02 -0.57
N TYR A 268 1.70 4.24 -1.10
CA TYR A 268 0.55 3.37 -0.84
C TYR A 268 0.88 1.91 -1.14
N ARG A 269 0.43 0.99 -0.24
CA ARG A 269 0.68 -0.46 -0.33
C ARG A 269 2.17 -0.84 -0.36
N CYS A 270 3.03 -0.02 0.24
CA CYS A 270 4.46 -0.32 0.34
C CYS A 270 4.68 -1.67 1.06
N ARG A 271 5.67 -2.42 0.57
CA ARG A 271 6.06 -3.73 1.12
C ARG A 271 7.52 -3.76 1.57
N THR A 272 8.16 -2.60 1.60
CA THR A 272 9.50 -2.42 2.17
C THR A 272 9.38 -2.34 3.68
N VAL A 273 10.32 -2.96 4.37
CA VAL A 273 10.45 -2.91 5.84
C VAL A 273 11.89 -2.55 6.21
N GLN A 274 12.10 -2.11 7.44
CA GLN A 274 13.43 -1.90 8.00
C GLN A 274 13.78 -3.05 8.94
N ALA A 275 14.86 -3.78 8.61
CA ALA A 275 15.39 -4.88 9.42
C ALA A 275 16.55 -4.39 10.27
N PRO A 276 16.74 -4.90 11.51
CA PRO A 276 17.91 -4.56 12.33
C PRO A 276 19.19 -5.05 11.66
N SER A 277 20.24 -4.25 11.74
CA SER A 277 21.55 -4.54 11.18
C SER A 277 22.60 -4.66 12.29
N PHE A 278 23.30 -5.78 12.32
CA PHE A 278 24.35 -6.06 13.31
C PHE A 278 25.77 -5.91 12.72
N GLY A 279 25.90 -5.16 11.62
CA GLY A 279 27.19 -4.82 11.01
C GLY A 279 27.88 -5.96 10.25
N ALA A 280 27.25 -7.13 10.15
CA ALA A 280 27.78 -8.28 9.39
C ALA A 280 27.27 -8.30 7.95
N ASN A 281 27.89 -9.11 7.08
CA ASN A 281 27.36 -9.42 5.77
C ASN A 281 26.01 -10.15 5.92
N ILE A 282 25.00 -9.67 5.18
CA ILE A 282 23.69 -10.31 5.16
C ILE A 282 23.82 -11.67 4.47
N MET A 283 23.48 -12.74 5.16
CA MET A 283 23.46 -14.10 4.64
C MET A 283 22.04 -14.69 4.78
N GLY A 284 21.86 -15.98 4.49
CA GLY A 284 20.54 -16.63 4.44
C GLY A 284 19.86 -16.42 3.09
N GLN A 285 18.55 -16.61 3.04
CA GLN A 285 17.76 -16.55 1.81
C GLN A 285 16.60 -15.58 1.94
N ARG A 286 16.23 -14.98 0.82
CA ARG A 286 15.03 -14.16 0.70
C ARG A 286 14.22 -14.57 -0.53
N PRO A 287 12.87 -14.62 -0.43
CA PRO A 287 12.02 -15.04 -1.52
C PRO A 287 12.00 -13.99 -2.64
N TYR A 288 11.87 -14.47 -3.88
CA TYR A 288 11.56 -13.64 -5.03
C TYR A 288 10.32 -14.15 -5.78
N VAL A 289 9.68 -13.25 -6.54
CA VAL A 289 8.58 -13.58 -7.44
C VAL A 289 8.77 -12.88 -8.78
N LYS A 290 8.93 -13.66 -9.87
CA LYS A 290 9.03 -13.15 -11.25
C LYS A 290 7.64 -12.93 -11.85
N ALA A 291 6.85 -12.01 -11.26
CA ALA A 291 5.51 -11.71 -11.76
C ALA A 291 5.14 -10.25 -11.56
N PHE A 292 4.41 -9.69 -12.53
CA PHE A 292 3.86 -8.33 -12.51
C PHE A 292 2.48 -8.27 -11.84
N LYS A 293 1.87 -9.43 -11.55
CA LYS A 293 0.58 -9.57 -10.87
C LYS A 293 0.74 -10.40 -9.61
N PRO A 294 -0.18 -10.29 -8.64
CA PRO A 294 -0.24 -11.24 -7.53
C PRO A 294 -0.31 -12.68 -8.03
N VAL A 295 0.47 -13.57 -7.42
CA VAL A 295 0.51 -15.00 -7.82
C VAL A 295 -0.88 -15.64 -7.82
N SER A 296 -1.75 -15.24 -6.87
CA SER A 296 -3.14 -15.71 -6.80
C SER A 296 -4.00 -15.35 -8.02
N GLN A 297 -3.60 -14.36 -8.81
CA GLN A 297 -4.28 -13.91 -10.03
C GLN A 297 -3.71 -14.57 -11.30
N ILE A 298 -2.69 -15.41 -11.17
CA ILE A 298 -2.09 -16.15 -12.30
C ILE A 298 -2.57 -17.60 -12.22
N PRO A 299 -3.24 -18.13 -13.24
CA PRO A 299 -3.63 -19.54 -13.31
C PRO A 299 -2.42 -20.46 -13.09
N LYS A 300 -2.64 -21.58 -12.40
CA LYS A 300 -1.53 -22.48 -12.02
C LYS A 300 -0.76 -23.03 -13.22
N ASP A 301 -1.46 -23.33 -14.29
CA ASP A 301 -0.93 -23.80 -15.57
C ASP A 301 -0.13 -22.75 -16.37
N GLN A 302 -0.26 -21.47 -15.99
CA GLN A 302 0.49 -20.36 -16.60
C GLN A 302 1.69 -19.90 -15.76
N ARG A 303 2.02 -20.61 -14.68
CA ARG A 303 3.14 -20.28 -13.79
C ARG A 303 4.40 -20.99 -14.24
N PRO A 304 5.45 -20.28 -14.71
CA PRO A 304 6.75 -20.88 -14.92
C PRO A 304 7.30 -21.53 -13.65
N ASP A 305 8.04 -22.61 -13.76
CA ASP A 305 8.62 -23.33 -12.63
C ASP A 305 9.53 -22.43 -11.77
N ASP A 306 10.22 -21.49 -12.40
CA ASP A 306 11.13 -20.52 -11.74
C ASP A 306 10.46 -19.20 -11.36
N MET A 307 9.12 -19.12 -11.42
CA MET A 307 8.39 -17.90 -11.06
C MET A 307 8.56 -17.52 -9.60
N ILE A 308 8.64 -18.51 -8.71
CA ILE A 308 8.84 -18.32 -7.27
C ILE A 308 10.10 -19.07 -6.87
N GLY A 309 10.97 -18.41 -6.14
CA GLY A 309 12.19 -19.03 -5.65
C GLY A 309 12.86 -18.21 -4.57
N GLN A 310 14.10 -18.52 -4.28
CA GLN A 310 14.89 -17.84 -3.27
C GLN A 310 16.23 -17.39 -3.86
N VAL A 311 16.74 -16.30 -3.32
CA VAL A 311 18.10 -15.80 -3.57
C VAL A 311 18.80 -15.56 -2.25
N SER A 312 20.13 -15.44 -2.26
CA SER A 312 20.86 -15.01 -1.07
C SER A 312 20.25 -13.73 -0.48
N ALA A 313 20.10 -13.69 0.82
CA ALA A 313 19.59 -12.51 1.55
C ALA A 313 20.45 -11.26 1.30
N SER A 314 21.74 -11.41 0.96
CA SER A 314 22.62 -10.33 0.56
C SER A 314 22.35 -9.77 -0.85
N THR A 315 21.55 -10.47 -1.66
CA THR A 315 21.20 -10.02 -3.01
C THR A 315 20.27 -8.83 -2.93
N LYS A 316 20.73 -7.66 -3.31
CA LYS A 316 19.89 -6.46 -3.45
C LYS A 316 19.01 -6.57 -4.69
N TRP A 317 17.86 -5.88 -4.67
CA TRP A 317 16.92 -5.90 -5.79
C TRP A 317 17.58 -5.52 -7.14
N PRO A 318 18.41 -4.45 -7.25
CA PRO A 318 19.08 -4.14 -8.51
C PRO A 318 19.99 -5.26 -9.03
N GLN A 319 20.65 -6.01 -8.14
CA GLN A 319 21.51 -7.14 -8.51
C GLN A 319 20.69 -8.33 -9.02
N TRP A 320 19.54 -8.61 -8.39
CA TRP A 320 18.61 -9.64 -8.85
C TRP A 320 18.03 -9.25 -10.21
N PHE A 321 17.62 -7.99 -10.38
CA PHE A 321 17.06 -7.46 -11.62
C PHE A 321 18.04 -7.53 -12.80
N ALA A 322 19.30 -7.23 -12.57
CA ALA A 322 20.34 -7.30 -13.59
C ALA A 322 20.51 -8.70 -14.20
N ARG A 323 20.16 -9.76 -13.45
CA ARG A 323 20.20 -11.15 -13.87
C ARG A 323 18.94 -11.63 -14.59
N GLN A 324 17.90 -10.80 -14.67
CA GLN A 324 16.66 -11.19 -15.32
C GLN A 324 16.74 -11.09 -16.85
N PRO A 325 15.94 -11.86 -17.58
CA PRO A 325 15.86 -11.75 -19.04
C PRO A 325 15.56 -10.32 -19.50
N ALA A 326 16.10 -9.93 -20.63
CA ALA A 326 15.94 -8.59 -21.21
C ALA A 326 14.45 -8.24 -21.45
N SER A 327 13.61 -9.22 -21.77
CA SER A 327 12.17 -9.04 -21.92
C SER A 327 11.50 -8.56 -20.64
N LEU A 328 11.79 -9.21 -19.49
CA LEU A 328 11.25 -8.83 -18.18
C LEU A 328 11.80 -7.49 -17.71
N GLN A 329 13.09 -7.21 -17.98
CA GLN A 329 13.67 -5.91 -17.66
C GLN A 329 13.01 -4.78 -18.46
N ARG A 330 12.76 -5.00 -19.76
CA ARG A 330 12.11 -4.04 -20.64
C ARG A 330 10.63 -3.83 -20.26
N GLU A 331 9.93 -4.89 -19.88
CA GLU A 331 8.54 -4.81 -19.42
C GLU A 331 8.42 -3.97 -18.13
N TRP A 332 9.32 -4.17 -17.16
CA TRP A 332 9.29 -3.43 -15.90
C TRP A 332 9.71 -1.96 -16.03
N LEU A 333 10.75 -1.68 -16.83
CA LEU A 333 11.26 -0.32 -17.03
C LEU A 333 10.45 0.49 -18.06
N GLY A 334 9.82 -0.18 -19.01
CA GLY A 334 9.37 0.42 -20.24
C GLY A 334 10.54 0.67 -21.22
N PRO A 335 10.25 0.92 -22.51
CA PRO A 335 11.29 0.95 -23.56
C PRO A 335 12.36 2.02 -23.31
N THR A 336 11.98 3.25 -23.04
CA THR A 336 12.92 4.38 -22.89
C THR A 336 13.83 4.21 -21.66
N ARG A 337 13.26 3.86 -20.48
CA ARG A 337 14.07 3.64 -19.26
C ARG A 337 14.96 2.41 -19.40
N TYR A 338 14.55 1.40 -20.15
CA TYR A 338 15.38 0.25 -20.44
C TYR A 338 16.64 0.62 -21.25
N GLU A 339 16.53 1.48 -22.28
CA GLU A 339 17.67 1.98 -23.03
C GLU A 339 18.60 2.85 -22.14
N LEU A 340 18.03 3.71 -21.30
CA LEU A 340 18.79 4.48 -20.31
C LEU A 340 19.55 3.57 -19.34
N TYR A 341 18.92 2.49 -18.88
CA TYR A 341 19.53 1.50 -17.99
C TYR A 341 20.68 0.72 -18.70
N LYS A 342 20.42 0.23 -19.92
CA LYS A 342 21.38 -0.61 -20.65
C LYS A 342 22.52 0.16 -21.29
N LYS A 343 22.26 1.32 -21.87
CA LYS A 343 23.21 2.08 -22.68
C LYS A 343 23.52 3.46 -22.10
N GLY A 344 22.63 3.99 -21.25
CA GLY A 344 22.79 5.30 -20.63
C GLY A 344 23.56 5.30 -19.31
N GLY A 345 23.91 4.12 -18.75
CA GLY A 345 24.58 4.02 -17.47
C GLY A 345 23.70 4.35 -16.25
N TYR A 346 22.38 4.34 -16.44
CA TYR A 346 21.45 4.63 -15.36
C TYR A 346 21.36 3.46 -14.38
N LYS A 347 21.46 3.77 -13.10
CA LYS A 347 21.09 2.85 -12.02
C LYS A 347 19.60 3.01 -11.72
N ILE A 348 19.01 2.01 -11.05
CA ILE A 348 17.58 1.99 -10.73
C ILE A 348 17.16 3.20 -9.88
N GLU A 349 18.02 3.64 -8.96
CA GLU A 349 17.74 4.80 -8.09
C GLU A 349 17.51 6.10 -8.88
N ARG A 350 18.08 6.23 -10.09
CA ARG A 350 17.90 7.43 -10.93
C ARG A 350 16.52 7.58 -11.56
N PHE A 351 15.67 6.54 -11.48
CA PHE A 351 14.30 6.56 -12.02
C PHE A 351 13.26 7.11 -11.05
N SER A 352 13.66 7.45 -9.83
CA SER A 352 12.78 8.04 -8.81
C SER A 352 13.40 9.30 -8.20
N ASP A 353 12.55 10.15 -7.64
CA ASP A 353 12.96 11.29 -6.85
C ASP A 353 13.26 10.89 -5.39
N PRO A 354 13.87 11.77 -4.58
CA PRO A 354 14.17 11.49 -3.18
C PRO A 354 12.92 11.29 -2.29
N LEU A 355 11.74 11.74 -2.73
CA LEU A 355 10.47 11.61 -2.02
C LEU A 355 9.69 10.33 -2.39
N GLY A 356 10.24 9.51 -3.28
CA GLY A 356 9.65 8.23 -3.67
C GLY A 356 8.80 8.26 -4.94
N GLY A 357 8.64 9.43 -5.58
CA GLY A 357 7.95 9.58 -6.85
C GLY A 357 8.73 8.98 -8.01
N GLU A 358 8.05 8.31 -8.96
CA GLU A 358 8.69 7.87 -10.21
C GLU A 358 8.84 9.05 -11.16
N LEU A 359 10.06 9.32 -11.62
CA LEU A 359 10.34 10.38 -12.57
C LEU A 359 9.76 10.06 -13.95
N THR A 360 9.05 11.00 -14.54
CA THR A 360 8.56 10.90 -15.92
C THR A 360 9.73 10.94 -16.91
N ILE A 361 9.50 10.51 -18.15
CA ILE A 361 10.52 10.57 -19.21
C ILE A 361 10.94 12.03 -19.49
N ALA A 362 10.00 12.98 -19.40
CA ALA A 362 10.30 14.40 -19.57
C ALA A 362 11.24 14.93 -18.46
N GLU A 363 11.00 14.56 -17.20
CA GLU A 363 11.87 14.92 -16.08
C GLU A 363 13.24 14.29 -16.18
N LEU A 364 13.33 13.01 -16.58
CA LEU A 364 14.61 12.33 -16.81
C LEU A 364 15.39 13.04 -17.94
N ARG A 365 14.72 13.42 -19.04
CA ARG A 365 15.35 14.18 -20.13
C ARG A 365 15.81 15.57 -19.67
N ALA A 366 15.02 16.26 -18.85
CA ALA A 366 15.42 17.56 -18.31
C ALA A 366 16.66 17.47 -17.40
N ARG A 367 16.80 16.39 -16.64
CA ARG A 367 17.93 16.15 -15.72
C ARG A 367 19.21 15.68 -16.40
N ASP A 368 19.12 15.06 -17.59
CA ASP A 368 20.27 14.47 -18.29
C ASP A 368 20.07 14.52 -19.81
N ARG A 369 20.08 15.75 -20.33
CA ARG A 369 19.83 16.04 -21.73
C ARG A 369 20.85 15.39 -22.65
N GLU A 370 22.11 15.40 -22.26
CA GLU A 370 23.24 14.84 -23.02
C GLU A 370 23.05 13.32 -23.28
N THR A 371 22.71 12.54 -22.24
CA THR A 371 22.45 11.11 -22.40
C THR A 371 21.24 10.85 -23.29
N PHE A 372 20.19 11.70 -23.19
CA PHE A 372 19.02 11.57 -24.05
C PHE A 372 19.32 11.91 -25.52
N GLU A 373 20.05 12.97 -25.78
CA GLU A 373 20.47 13.32 -27.15
C GLU A 373 21.34 12.21 -27.76
N ARG A 374 22.31 11.69 -27.01
CA ARG A 374 23.17 10.59 -27.47
C ARG A 374 22.40 9.30 -27.78
N LEU A 375 21.36 8.96 -27.01
CA LEU A 375 20.65 7.69 -27.18
C LEU A 375 19.44 7.76 -28.10
N PHE A 376 18.82 8.93 -28.25
CA PHE A 376 17.53 9.10 -28.92
C PHE A 376 17.49 10.21 -29.99
N ALA A 377 18.66 10.80 -30.35
CA ALA A 377 18.72 11.87 -31.36
C ALA A 377 18.31 11.43 -32.77
N GLU A 378 18.33 10.12 -33.06
CA GLU A 378 17.98 9.58 -34.39
C GLU A 378 16.49 9.21 -34.53
N ALA A 379 15.68 9.43 -33.51
CA ALA A 379 14.26 9.03 -33.47
C ALA A 379 13.26 10.23 -33.59
N SER A 380 13.74 11.38 -34.09
CA SER A 380 12.92 12.63 -34.26
C SER A 380 12.61 12.88 -35.72
#